data_c5de0d3349e57ceb485bea9c2748993d
#
_entry.id   c5de0d3349e57ceb485bea9c2748993d
#
_cell.length_a   1.000
_cell.length_b   1.000
_cell.length_c   1.000
_cell.angle_alpha   90.00
_cell.angle_beta   90.00
_cell.angle_gamma   90.00
#
_symmetry.space_group_name_H-M   'P 1'
#
loop_
_entity.id
_entity.type
_entity.pdbx_description
1 polymer ?
#
loop_
_entity_poly.entity_id
_entity_poly.type
_entity_poly.pdbx_seq_one_letter_code
_entity_poly.pdbx_strand_id
1 'polypeptide(L)'
;GITDPFNSEIVWAFEPAWTGDLQQWCQPRWTADHQALFNYTKKSHAPTLNMVETFYSKNGIPINEDLNWNYDNRYDVSSIGDQDEYHKYYVEKNYSTAELHLNREPRFYSTIGFDGGKWFSLETTNIEQIPHLNAKSGAPSGKNGFEIYSITGYFAKKLVHYENIISLQGSTIKGYSFPIIRMADLYLNYAEALNETKAVSYTHLR
;
A
#
# COMPACT_ATOMS: atom_id res chain seq x y z
N GLY A 1 -2.49 11.48 6.40
CA GLY A 1 -1.51 10.41 6.28
C GLY A 1 -0.09 10.88 6.48
N ILE A 2 0.93 10.01 6.38
CA ILE A 2 2.34 10.40 6.60
C ILE A 2 2.87 11.37 5.55
N THR A 3 2.19 11.51 4.43
CA THR A 3 2.55 12.42 3.32
C THR A 3 2.02 13.85 3.49
N ASP A 4 1.26 14.11 4.56
CA ASP A 4 0.81 15.46 4.90
C ASP A 4 1.91 16.19 5.68
N PRO A 5 2.49 17.28 5.16
CA PRO A 5 3.65 17.94 5.76
C PRO A 5 3.36 18.65 7.11
N PHE A 6 2.11 18.95 7.40
CA PHE A 6 1.68 19.63 8.65
C PHE A 6 0.84 18.73 9.55
N ASN A 7 1.03 17.42 9.46
CA ASN A 7 0.35 16.47 10.29
C ASN A 7 0.81 16.57 11.75
N SER A 8 -0.12 16.77 12.68
CA SER A 8 0.14 16.81 14.12
C SER A 8 0.73 15.52 14.70
N GLU A 9 0.71 14.44 13.96
CA GLU A 9 1.36 13.17 14.30
C GLU A 9 2.88 13.20 14.13
N ILE A 10 3.44 14.12 13.34
CA ILE A 10 4.88 14.17 13.05
C ILE A 10 5.58 15.03 14.09
N VAL A 11 6.45 14.42 14.88
CA VAL A 11 7.29 15.11 15.88
C VAL A 11 8.61 15.54 15.27
N TRP A 12 9.22 14.66 14.45
CA TRP A 12 10.45 14.93 13.75
C TRP A 12 10.47 14.24 12.38
N ALA A 13 10.94 14.95 11.36
CA ALA A 13 10.98 14.48 9.98
C ALA A 13 12.22 14.99 9.24
N PHE A 14 12.59 14.27 8.18
CA PHE A 14 13.57 14.75 7.19
C PHE A 14 12.91 15.66 6.16
N GLU A 15 13.71 16.60 5.64
CA GLU A 15 13.31 17.53 4.58
C GLU A 15 12.81 16.81 3.30
N PRO A 16 11.92 17.46 2.53
CA PRO A 16 11.22 16.84 1.40
C PRO A 16 12.09 16.34 0.23
N ALA A 17 13.32 16.81 0.08
CA ALA A 17 14.16 16.53 -1.08
C ALA A 17 14.43 15.02 -1.33
N TRP A 18 14.41 14.22 -0.27
CA TRP A 18 14.66 12.78 -0.34
C TRP A 18 13.44 11.97 -0.79
N THR A 19 12.26 12.45 -0.52
CA THR A 19 11.05 11.68 -0.76
C THR A 19 10.67 11.58 -2.23
N GLY A 20 11.16 12.50 -3.07
CA GLY A 20 10.96 12.43 -4.52
C GLY A 20 11.49 11.14 -5.13
N ASP A 21 12.76 10.82 -4.85
CA ASP A 21 13.39 9.59 -5.34
C ASP A 21 12.75 8.33 -4.74
N LEU A 22 12.49 8.32 -3.42
CA LEU A 22 11.79 7.22 -2.76
C LEU A 22 10.45 6.91 -3.43
N GLN A 23 9.67 7.93 -3.73
CA GLN A 23 8.38 7.79 -4.39
C GLN A 23 8.50 7.19 -5.79
N GLN A 24 9.50 7.63 -6.58
CA GLN A 24 9.75 7.06 -7.92
C GLN A 24 10.05 5.56 -7.87
N TRP A 25 10.75 5.09 -6.83
CA TRP A 25 11.05 3.66 -6.64
C TRP A 25 9.82 2.86 -6.26
N CYS A 26 8.86 3.48 -5.57
CA CYS A 26 7.61 2.87 -5.14
C CYS A 26 6.50 2.96 -6.21
N GLN A 27 6.65 3.89 -7.18
CA GLN A 27 5.62 4.18 -8.18
C GLN A 27 5.56 3.07 -9.24
N PRO A 28 4.41 2.39 -9.41
CA PRO A 28 4.20 1.42 -10.49
C PRO A 28 3.97 2.10 -11.84
N ARG A 29 3.95 1.30 -12.91
CA ARG A 29 3.49 1.69 -14.24
C ARG A 29 2.07 1.21 -14.47
N TRP A 30 1.24 2.07 -15.07
CA TRP A 30 -0.14 1.71 -15.41
C TRP A 30 -0.27 1.18 -16.83
N THR A 31 0.47 1.75 -17.77
CA THR A 31 0.41 1.44 -19.19
C THR A 31 1.81 1.24 -19.77
N ALA A 32 1.90 0.57 -20.91
CA ALA A 32 3.17 0.40 -21.63
C ALA A 32 3.77 1.74 -22.07
N ASP A 33 2.94 2.72 -22.36
CA ASP A 33 3.38 4.06 -22.80
C ASP A 33 4.12 4.82 -21.70
N HIS A 34 3.88 4.48 -20.41
CA HIS A 34 4.65 5.01 -19.29
C HIS A 34 6.14 4.59 -19.31
N GLN A 35 6.57 3.82 -20.28
CA GLN A 35 7.99 3.53 -20.52
C GLN A 35 8.83 4.80 -20.63
N ALA A 36 8.31 5.83 -21.31
CA ALA A 36 8.97 7.13 -21.45
C ALA A 36 9.12 7.86 -20.09
N LEU A 37 8.36 7.45 -19.08
CA LEU A 37 8.38 7.99 -17.73
C LEU A 37 9.22 7.13 -16.76
N PHE A 38 10.19 6.40 -17.26
CA PHE A 38 11.03 5.48 -16.47
C PHE A 38 11.58 6.12 -15.20
N ASN A 39 12.00 7.38 -15.24
CA ASN A 39 12.53 8.09 -14.08
C ASN A 39 11.49 8.33 -12.97
N TYR A 40 10.20 8.30 -13.30
CA TYR A 40 9.09 8.53 -12.34
C TYR A 40 8.40 7.26 -11.90
N THR A 41 8.60 6.15 -12.60
CA THR A 41 7.90 4.88 -12.40
C THR A 41 8.89 3.71 -12.34
N LYS A 42 9.85 3.79 -11.42
CA LYS A 42 10.94 2.78 -11.31
C LYS A 42 10.47 1.41 -10.83
N LYS A 43 9.33 1.34 -10.15
CA LYS A 43 8.64 0.10 -9.73
C LYS A 43 9.52 -0.96 -9.07
N SER A 44 10.53 -0.57 -8.30
CA SER A 44 11.55 -1.50 -7.76
C SER A 44 11.45 -1.76 -6.26
N HIS A 45 10.72 -0.92 -5.53
CA HIS A 45 10.53 -1.12 -4.08
C HIS A 45 9.47 -2.17 -3.85
N ALA A 46 9.92 -3.36 -3.44
CA ALA A 46 9.11 -4.57 -3.39
C ALA A 46 8.90 -5.03 -1.94
N PRO A 47 7.76 -4.72 -1.29
CA PRO A 47 7.39 -5.34 -0.03
C PRO A 47 7.45 -6.86 -0.12
N THR A 48 7.95 -7.50 0.94
CA THR A 48 8.02 -8.97 0.99
C THR A 48 6.64 -9.59 1.18
N LEU A 49 6.47 -10.85 0.77
CA LEU A 49 5.25 -11.60 1.01
C LEU A 49 4.92 -11.69 2.52
N ASN A 50 5.94 -11.90 3.36
CA ASN A 50 5.74 -11.91 4.81
C ASN A 50 5.14 -10.59 5.31
N MET A 51 5.61 -9.43 4.80
CA MET A 51 5.02 -8.14 5.15
C MET A 51 3.56 -8.04 4.72
N VAL A 52 3.21 -8.55 3.55
CA VAL A 52 1.84 -8.60 3.04
C VAL A 52 0.94 -9.46 3.92
N GLU A 53 1.43 -10.58 4.41
CA GLU A 53 0.69 -11.50 5.29
C GLU A 53 0.48 -10.98 6.72
N THR A 54 1.30 -10.03 7.19
CA THR A 54 1.14 -9.45 8.55
C THR A 54 -0.08 -8.55 8.70
N PHE A 55 -0.66 -8.06 7.61
CA PHE A 55 -1.92 -7.29 7.67
C PHE A 55 -3.09 -8.20 8.05
N TYR A 56 -4.08 -7.63 8.72
CA TYR A 56 -5.23 -8.36 9.24
C TYR A 56 -6.30 -8.58 8.16
N SER A 57 -7.21 -9.50 8.45
CA SER A 57 -8.45 -9.65 7.71
C SER A 57 -9.36 -8.42 7.90
N LYS A 58 -10.43 -8.31 7.13
CA LYS A 58 -11.47 -7.29 7.31
C LYS A 58 -12.16 -7.33 8.68
N ASN A 59 -12.00 -8.42 9.40
CA ASN A 59 -12.56 -8.62 10.75
C ASN A 59 -11.62 -8.10 11.86
N GLY A 60 -10.41 -7.58 11.49
CA GLY A 60 -9.43 -7.09 12.44
C GLY A 60 -8.67 -8.21 13.17
N ILE A 61 -8.58 -9.39 12.59
CA ILE A 61 -7.94 -10.59 13.15
C ILE A 61 -6.75 -10.95 12.22
N PRO A 62 -5.60 -11.45 12.76
CA PRO A 62 -4.54 -12.02 11.94
C PRO A 62 -5.12 -13.07 10.98
N ILE A 63 -4.71 -13.04 9.70
CA ILE A 63 -5.35 -13.89 8.67
C ILE A 63 -5.24 -15.39 8.93
N ASN A 64 -4.20 -15.81 9.65
CA ASN A 64 -3.99 -17.22 10.07
C ASN A 64 -4.80 -17.63 11.29
N GLU A 65 -5.45 -16.68 11.97
CA GLU A 65 -6.27 -16.91 13.16
C GLU A 65 -7.77 -16.66 12.90
N ASP A 66 -8.11 -16.01 11.80
CA ASP A 66 -9.49 -15.71 11.43
C ASP A 66 -10.16 -16.90 10.77
N LEU A 67 -11.02 -17.58 11.52
CA LEU A 67 -11.78 -18.76 11.03
C LEU A 67 -12.74 -18.44 9.87
N ASN A 68 -13.06 -17.16 9.66
CA ASN A 68 -13.92 -16.71 8.54
C ASN A 68 -13.12 -16.28 7.32
N TRP A 69 -11.79 -16.34 7.39
CA TRP A 69 -10.90 -16.02 6.28
C TRP A 69 -10.16 -17.29 5.80
N ASN A 70 -10.17 -17.55 4.51
CA ASN A 70 -9.62 -18.80 3.95
C ASN A 70 -8.11 -18.76 3.84
N TYR A 71 -7.39 -19.03 4.93
CA TYR A 71 -5.94 -18.97 4.99
C TYR A 71 -5.25 -20.01 4.09
N ASP A 72 -5.78 -21.22 4.04
CA ASP A 72 -5.14 -22.34 3.32
C ASP A 72 -5.11 -22.11 1.80
N ASN A 73 -6.15 -21.48 1.26
CA ASN A 73 -6.27 -21.19 -0.17
C ASN A 73 -5.91 -19.74 -0.54
N ARG A 74 -5.17 -19.03 0.32
CA ARG A 74 -4.85 -17.60 0.12
C ARG A 74 -4.09 -17.28 -1.16
N TYR A 75 -3.45 -18.27 -1.76
CA TYR A 75 -2.73 -18.12 -3.03
C TYR A 75 -3.55 -18.53 -4.26
N ASP A 76 -4.76 -19.01 -4.07
CA ASP A 76 -5.64 -19.33 -5.17
C ASP A 76 -6.04 -18.06 -5.94
N VAL A 77 -6.34 -18.22 -7.21
CA VAL A 77 -6.76 -17.11 -8.06
C VAL A 77 -8.26 -16.89 -7.93
N SER A 78 -8.62 -15.67 -7.69
CA SER A 78 -10.00 -15.23 -7.54
C SER A 78 -10.27 -13.89 -8.23
N SER A 79 -11.53 -13.46 -8.27
CA SER A 79 -11.94 -12.16 -8.76
C SER A 79 -13.17 -11.67 -8.00
N ILE A 80 -13.34 -10.36 -7.93
CA ILE A 80 -14.57 -9.73 -7.41
C ILE A 80 -15.57 -9.51 -8.53
N GLY A 81 -16.85 -9.68 -8.23
CA GLY A 81 -17.95 -9.35 -9.15
C GLY A 81 -18.39 -7.90 -9.08
N ASP A 82 -19.33 -7.53 -9.97
CA ASP A 82 -19.89 -6.18 -10.07
C ASP A 82 -20.65 -5.71 -8.82
N GLN A 83 -21.15 -6.65 -8.01
CA GLN A 83 -21.96 -6.40 -6.82
C GLN A 83 -21.13 -6.36 -5.52
N ASP A 84 -19.81 -6.42 -5.62
CA ASP A 84 -18.95 -6.40 -4.45
C ASP A 84 -18.73 -4.98 -3.92
N GLU A 85 -19.58 -4.57 -2.99
CA GLU A 85 -19.57 -3.24 -2.39
C GLU A 85 -18.34 -2.99 -1.50
N TYR A 86 -17.75 -4.04 -0.90
CA TYR A 86 -16.59 -3.89 -0.02
C TYR A 86 -15.31 -3.60 -0.81
N HIS A 87 -15.08 -4.34 -1.90
CA HIS A 87 -13.83 -4.25 -2.64
C HIS A 87 -13.82 -3.23 -3.78
N LYS A 88 -14.97 -2.68 -4.17
CA LYS A 88 -15.08 -1.80 -5.36
C LYS A 88 -14.11 -0.61 -5.40
N TYR A 89 -13.68 -0.12 -4.22
CA TYR A 89 -12.71 0.97 -4.11
C TYR A 89 -11.25 0.49 -4.05
N TYR A 90 -11.03 -0.81 -3.87
CA TYR A 90 -9.71 -1.38 -3.59
C TYR A 90 -9.20 -2.31 -4.68
N VAL A 91 -10.10 -3.02 -5.33
CA VAL A 91 -9.78 -4.08 -6.30
C VAL A 91 -10.50 -3.82 -7.60
N GLU A 92 -9.85 -4.12 -8.72
CA GLU A 92 -10.48 -4.02 -10.03
C GLU A 92 -11.46 -5.16 -10.23
N LYS A 93 -12.69 -4.83 -10.67
CA LYS A 93 -13.74 -5.81 -10.91
C LYS A 93 -13.40 -6.73 -12.08
N ASN A 94 -13.83 -7.96 -11.98
CA ASN A 94 -13.59 -9.00 -13.00
C ASN A 94 -12.10 -9.22 -13.35
N TYR A 95 -11.20 -8.74 -12.49
CA TYR A 95 -9.76 -8.96 -12.62
C TYR A 95 -9.31 -10.13 -11.74
N SER A 96 -8.57 -11.06 -12.34
CA SER A 96 -8.04 -12.22 -11.62
C SER A 96 -6.84 -11.83 -10.77
N THR A 97 -6.97 -11.97 -9.45
CA THR A 97 -5.93 -11.68 -8.46
C THR A 97 -5.85 -12.82 -7.44
N ALA A 98 -4.93 -12.78 -6.48
CA ALA A 98 -4.86 -13.79 -5.42
C ALA A 98 -5.89 -13.54 -4.31
N GLU A 99 -6.46 -14.61 -3.73
CA GLU A 99 -7.34 -14.53 -2.56
C GLU A 99 -6.68 -13.77 -1.41
N LEU A 100 -5.37 -13.82 -1.29
CA LEU A 100 -4.57 -13.06 -0.32
C LEU A 100 -4.88 -11.55 -0.35
N HIS A 101 -5.34 -11.02 -1.47
CA HIS A 101 -5.64 -9.61 -1.64
C HIS A 101 -7.08 -9.25 -1.24
N LEU A 102 -7.93 -10.24 -0.98
CA LEU A 102 -9.34 -10.03 -0.72
C LEU A 102 -9.66 -10.10 0.77
N ASN A 103 -10.72 -9.42 1.16
CA ASN A 103 -11.21 -9.41 2.55
C ASN A 103 -10.14 -9.01 3.59
N ARG A 104 -9.29 -8.04 3.23
CA ARG A 104 -8.25 -7.48 4.12
C ARG A 104 -8.73 -6.20 4.79
N GLU A 105 -8.09 -5.83 5.87
CA GLU A 105 -8.34 -4.55 6.55
C GLU A 105 -8.07 -3.34 5.62
N PRO A 106 -8.73 -2.19 5.79
CA PRO A 106 -8.52 -1.00 4.97
C PRO A 106 -7.07 -0.51 4.95
N ARG A 107 -6.32 -0.74 6.03
CA ARG A 107 -4.90 -0.38 6.14
C ARG A 107 -4.04 -1.17 5.14
N PHE A 108 -4.38 -2.41 4.82
CA PHE A 108 -3.72 -3.18 3.75
C PHE A 108 -3.83 -2.44 2.41
N TYR A 109 -5.05 -2.10 2.01
CA TYR A 109 -5.33 -1.44 0.72
C TYR A 109 -4.72 -0.04 0.59
N SER A 110 -4.55 0.66 1.71
CA SER A 110 -3.91 1.98 1.73
C SER A 110 -2.37 1.90 1.74
N THR A 111 -1.79 0.77 2.15
CA THR A 111 -0.35 0.62 2.37
C THR A 111 0.33 -0.14 1.24
N ILE A 112 -0.31 -1.19 0.72
CA ILE A 112 0.25 -2.13 -0.26
C ILE A 112 -0.45 -1.97 -1.60
N GLY A 113 0.35 -1.81 -2.66
CA GLY A 113 -0.10 -2.01 -4.04
C GLY A 113 0.15 -3.46 -4.45
N PHE A 114 -0.83 -4.08 -5.12
CA PHE A 114 -0.83 -5.49 -5.51
C PHE A 114 -1.52 -5.70 -6.86
N ASP A 115 -1.35 -6.84 -7.47
CA ASP A 115 -1.94 -7.20 -8.75
C ASP A 115 -3.48 -7.14 -8.71
N GLY A 116 -4.08 -6.29 -9.54
CA GLY A 116 -5.52 -5.99 -9.54
C GLY A 116 -5.94 -4.93 -8.53
N GLY A 117 -5.03 -4.44 -7.68
CA GLY A 117 -5.32 -3.39 -6.70
C GLY A 117 -5.47 -2.01 -7.35
N LYS A 118 -6.52 -1.27 -6.98
CA LYS A 118 -6.69 0.12 -7.39
C LYS A 118 -5.68 1.01 -6.69
N TRP A 119 -5.14 1.96 -7.46
CA TRP A 119 -4.25 2.98 -6.91
C TRP A 119 -5.06 4.17 -6.40
N PHE A 120 -4.49 5.33 -6.37
CA PHE A 120 -5.20 6.60 -6.15
C PHE A 120 -5.07 7.47 -7.41
N SER A 121 -6.02 8.35 -7.62
CA SER A 121 -5.99 9.34 -8.69
C SER A 121 -6.72 10.59 -8.25
N LEU A 122 -6.16 11.77 -8.56
CA LEU A 122 -6.85 13.05 -8.45
C LEU A 122 -7.51 13.48 -9.77
N GLU A 123 -7.21 12.77 -10.86
CA GLU A 123 -7.71 13.11 -12.19
C GLU A 123 -9.16 12.66 -12.40
N THR A 124 -9.65 11.76 -11.56
CA THR A 124 -11.03 11.26 -11.67
C THR A 124 -11.62 10.93 -10.31
N THR A 125 -12.90 11.20 -10.15
CA THR A 125 -13.74 10.71 -9.04
C THR A 125 -14.54 9.46 -9.43
N ASN A 126 -14.50 9.07 -10.71
CA ASN A 126 -15.15 7.86 -11.19
C ASN A 126 -14.31 6.64 -10.85
N ILE A 127 -14.84 5.76 -10.01
CA ILE A 127 -14.18 4.53 -9.54
C ILE A 127 -13.73 3.63 -10.69
N GLU A 128 -14.48 3.58 -11.76
CA GLU A 128 -14.18 2.78 -12.96
C GLU A 128 -12.96 3.27 -13.73
N GLN A 129 -12.59 4.54 -13.54
CA GLN A 129 -11.45 5.18 -14.21
C GLN A 129 -10.21 5.24 -13.32
N ILE A 130 -10.31 4.82 -12.05
CA ILE A 130 -9.14 4.75 -11.17
C ILE A 130 -8.20 3.67 -11.68
N PRO A 131 -6.90 3.97 -11.93
CA PRO A 131 -5.97 3.00 -12.44
C PRO A 131 -5.75 1.86 -11.46
N HIS A 132 -5.68 0.64 -11.98
CA HIS A 132 -5.32 -0.55 -11.22
C HIS A 132 -3.96 -1.10 -11.64
N LEU A 133 -3.34 -1.84 -10.77
CA LEU A 133 -2.05 -2.50 -11.03
C LEU A 133 -2.25 -3.77 -11.85
N ASN A 134 -1.46 -3.92 -12.90
CA ASN A 134 -1.30 -5.19 -13.59
C ASN A 134 0.17 -5.63 -13.44
N ALA A 135 0.42 -6.41 -12.40
CA ALA A 135 1.76 -6.86 -12.01
C ALA A 135 2.13 -8.25 -12.56
N LYS A 136 1.33 -8.79 -13.46
CA LYS A 136 1.62 -10.06 -14.16
C LYS A 136 2.85 -9.94 -15.06
N SER A 137 3.50 -11.05 -15.31
CA SER A 137 4.66 -11.09 -16.22
C SER A 137 4.27 -10.60 -17.62
N GLY A 138 5.06 -9.69 -18.19
CA GLY A 138 4.78 -9.03 -19.47
C GLY A 138 3.87 -7.81 -19.37
N ALA A 139 3.24 -7.58 -18.22
CA ALA A 139 2.37 -6.43 -18.00
C ALA A 139 3.14 -5.18 -17.52
N PRO A 140 2.53 -3.98 -17.63
CA PRO A 140 3.22 -2.72 -17.33
C PRO A 140 3.81 -2.62 -15.92
N SER A 141 3.08 -3.07 -14.89
CA SER A 141 3.57 -3.05 -13.50
C SER A 141 4.43 -4.27 -13.15
N GLY A 142 4.39 -5.33 -13.95
CA GLY A 142 5.13 -6.56 -13.74
C GLY A 142 6.53 -6.54 -14.36
N LYS A 143 7.15 -7.74 -14.40
CA LYS A 143 8.40 -7.96 -15.12
C LYS A 143 8.14 -7.89 -16.63
N ASN A 144 8.77 -6.90 -17.26
CA ASN A 144 8.70 -6.71 -18.71
C ASN A 144 10.12 -6.52 -19.26
N GLY A 145 10.63 -7.54 -19.96
CA GLY A 145 12.00 -7.54 -20.51
C GLY A 145 13.08 -7.46 -19.41
N PHE A 146 14.11 -6.64 -19.65
CA PHE A 146 15.25 -6.42 -18.75
C PHE A 146 15.09 -5.21 -17.82
N GLU A 147 13.88 -4.67 -17.73
CA GLU A 147 13.63 -3.49 -16.90
C GLU A 147 13.67 -3.80 -15.41
N ILE A 148 13.90 -2.75 -14.62
CA ILE A 148 13.68 -2.79 -13.17
C ILE A 148 12.20 -3.08 -12.90
N TYR A 149 11.91 -3.99 -12.00
CA TYR A 149 10.54 -4.39 -11.63
C TYR A 149 10.48 -4.79 -10.15
N SER A 150 9.28 -4.78 -9.58
CA SER A 150 9.05 -5.36 -8.26
C SER A 150 9.21 -6.89 -8.34
N ILE A 151 10.21 -7.43 -7.63
CA ILE A 151 10.48 -8.87 -7.63
C ILE A 151 9.39 -9.70 -6.93
N THR A 152 8.58 -9.06 -6.10
CA THR A 152 7.47 -9.72 -5.39
C THR A 152 6.11 -9.44 -6.02
N GLY A 153 6.02 -8.50 -6.96
CA GLY A 153 4.76 -8.02 -7.52
C GLY A 153 3.98 -7.06 -6.61
N TYR A 154 4.51 -6.73 -5.44
CA TYR A 154 3.93 -5.77 -4.50
C TYR A 154 4.65 -4.42 -4.54
N PHE A 155 3.94 -3.36 -4.14
CA PHE A 155 4.44 -1.98 -4.16
C PHE A 155 4.15 -1.28 -2.84
N ALA A 156 5.07 -0.43 -2.39
CA ALA A 156 4.93 0.34 -1.14
C ALA A 156 4.04 1.59 -1.37
N LYS A 157 2.74 1.40 -1.57
CA LYS A 157 1.75 2.44 -1.90
C LYS A 157 1.73 3.57 -0.88
N LYS A 158 1.89 3.26 0.42
CA LYS A 158 1.92 4.23 1.51
C LYS A 158 3.04 5.27 1.38
N LEU A 159 4.13 4.96 0.68
CA LEU A 159 5.27 5.86 0.52
C LEU A 159 5.12 6.81 -0.67
N VAL A 160 4.05 6.72 -1.43
CA VAL A 160 3.76 7.58 -2.58
C VAL A 160 2.73 8.62 -2.19
N HIS A 161 2.99 9.88 -2.51
CA HIS A 161 2.04 10.97 -2.23
C HIS A 161 0.81 10.82 -3.13
N TYR A 162 -0.37 10.92 -2.54
CA TYR A 162 -1.64 10.71 -3.25
C TYR A 162 -1.95 11.80 -4.31
N GLU A 163 -1.29 12.94 -4.22
CA GLU A 163 -1.41 14.03 -5.20
C GLU A 163 -0.38 13.93 -6.35
N ASN A 164 0.39 12.85 -6.42
CA ASN A 164 1.27 12.64 -7.57
C ASN A 164 0.46 12.42 -8.84
N ILE A 165 0.85 13.12 -9.89
CA ILE A 165 0.29 12.97 -11.24
C ILE A 165 1.36 12.33 -12.11
N ILE A 166 1.03 11.20 -12.70
CA ILE A 166 1.88 10.50 -13.67
C ILE A 166 1.08 10.35 -14.95
N SER A 167 1.40 11.15 -15.94
CA SER A 167 0.74 11.13 -17.25
C SER A 167 1.76 11.22 -18.39
N LEU A 168 1.33 10.91 -19.61
CA LEU A 168 2.18 11.03 -20.80
C LEU A 168 2.55 12.49 -21.13
N GLN A 169 1.75 13.45 -20.68
CA GLN A 169 1.95 14.88 -20.90
C GLN A 169 2.93 15.49 -19.89
N GLY A 170 3.20 14.78 -18.82
CA GLY A 170 4.11 15.22 -17.76
C GLY A 170 3.84 14.53 -16.45
N SER A 171 4.77 14.68 -15.53
CA SER A 171 4.68 14.07 -14.22
C SER A 171 5.00 15.07 -13.12
N THR A 172 4.18 15.11 -12.10
CA THR A 172 4.38 15.93 -10.91
C THR A 172 4.53 15.01 -9.71
N ILE A 173 5.71 15.06 -9.08
CA ILE A 173 5.97 14.34 -7.82
C ILE A 173 5.97 15.37 -6.70
N LYS A 174 5.01 15.26 -5.81
CA LYS A 174 4.89 16.12 -4.63
C LYS A 174 5.75 15.58 -3.50
N GLY A 175 6.76 16.35 -3.08
CA GLY A 175 7.60 16.01 -1.93
C GLY A 175 6.81 16.08 -0.62
N TYR A 176 7.21 15.28 0.34
CA TYR A 176 6.72 15.35 1.72
C TYR A 176 7.88 15.13 2.69
N SER A 177 7.73 15.61 3.92
CA SER A 177 8.71 15.37 4.98
C SER A 177 8.61 13.94 5.48
N PHE A 178 9.72 13.17 5.39
CA PHE A 178 9.73 11.78 5.83
C PHE A 178 9.74 11.71 7.36
N PRO A 179 8.71 11.12 8.00
CA PRO A 179 8.61 11.09 9.46
C PRO A 179 9.63 10.14 10.07
N ILE A 180 10.43 10.65 11.00
CA ILE A 180 11.40 9.87 11.80
C ILE A 180 10.76 9.47 13.13
N ILE A 181 10.12 10.45 13.81
CA ILE A 181 9.42 10.23 15.08
C ILE A 181 8.00 10.75 14.94
N ARG A 182 7.04 9.90 15.29
CA ARG A 182 5.62 10.22 15.30
C ARG A 182 5.05 10.15 16.71
N MET A 183 3.94 10.84 16.96
CA MET A 183 3.25 10.82 18.25
C MET A 183 2.86 9.39 18.67
N ALA A 184 2.49 8.53 17.70
CA ALA A 184 2.21 7.13 17.97
C ALA A 184 3.39 6.40 18.62
N ASP A 185 4.62 6.69 18.19
CA ASP A 185 5.83 6.06 18.75
C ASP A 185 6.03 6.50 20.22
N LEU A 186 5.76 7.77 20.51
CA LEU A 186 5.82 8.30 21.90
C LEU A 186 4.77 7.68 22.80
N TYR A 187 3.51 7.55 22.31
CA TYR A 187 2.45 6.91 23.09
C TYR A 187 2.72 5.44 23.36
N LEU A 188 3.25 4.70 22.39
CA LEU A 188 3.61 3.28 22.57
C LEU A 188 4.75 3.13 23.57
N ASN A 189 5.82 3.93 23.45
CA ASN A 189 6.93 3.92 24.40
C ASN A 189 6.48 4.32 25.81
N TYR A 190 5.57 5.28 25.93
CA TYR A 190 5.00 5.68 27.22
C TYR A 190 4.16 4.56 27.84
N ALA A 191 3.33 3.90 27.04
CA ALA A 191 2.53 2.76 27.50
C ALA A 191 3.42 1.61 27.96
N GLU A 192 4.48 1.31 27.23
CA GLU A 192 5.47 0.30 27.62
C GLU A 192 6.17 0.67 28.95
N ALA A 193 6.66 1.91 29.07
CA ALA A 193 7.28 2.40 30.31
C ALA A 193 6.31 2.34 31.50
N LEU A 194 5.03 2.64 31.32
CA LEU A 194 4.03 2.49 32.36
C LEU A 194 3.80 1.01 32.76
N ASN A 195 3.80 0.13 31.79
CA ASN A 195 3.66 -1.32 32.04
C ASN A 195 4.85 -1.86 32.84
N GLU A 196 6.06 -1.45 32.51
CA GLU A 196 7.28 -1.87 33.21
C GLU A 196 7.38 -1.27 34.64
N THR A 197 6.84 -0.08 34.86
CA THR A 197 6.95 0.62 36.17
C THR A 197 5.82 0.32 37.12
N LYS A 198 4.63 -0.12 36.63
CA LYS A 198 3.49 -0.46 37.47
C LYS A 198 3.44 -1.96 37.71
N ALA A 199 3.40 -2.35 39.00
CA ALA A 199 3.21 -3.75 39.36
C ALA A 199 1.97 -4.36 38.69
N VAL A 200 2.04 -5.65 38.35
CA VAL A 200 1.11 -6.50 37.59
C VAL A 200 -0.39 -6.40 38.00
N SER A 201 -0.70 -5.76 39.14
CA SER A 201 -2.10 -5.61 39.63
C SER A 201 -3.04 -4.82 38.69
N TYR A 202 -2.52 -4.12 37.69
CA TYR A 202 -3.33 -3.35 36.72
C TYR A 202 -3.53 -4.05 35.37
N THR A 203 -2.86 -5.18 35.10
CA THR A 203 -2.96 -5.90 33.81
C THR A 203 -4.17 -6.84 33.73
N HIS A 204 -5.00 -6.91 34.77
CA HIS A 204 -6.21 -7.75 34.83
C HIS A 204 -7.52 -6.95 34.83
N LEU A 205 -7.54 -5.82 34.19
CA LEU A 205 -8.83 -5.20 33.84
C LEU A 205 -9.34 -5.87 32.58
N ARG A 206 -10.27 -6.81 32.78
CA ARG A 206 -11.07 -7.48 31.76
C ARG A 206 -11.97 -6.49 31.03
#